data_8c48227464841f233f653e13787213a7
#
_entry.id   8c48227464841f233f653e13787213a7
#
_cell.length_a   1.000
_cell.length_b   1.000
_cell.length_c   1.000
_cell.angle_alpha   90.00
_cell.angle_beta   90.00
_cell.angle_gamma   90.00
#
_symmetry.space_group_name_H-M   'P 1'
#
loop_
_entity.id
_entity.type
_entity.pdbx_description
1 polymer ?
#
loop_
_entity_poly.entity_id
_entity_poly.type
_entity_poly.pdbx_seq_one_letter_code
_entity_poly.pdbx_strand_id
1 'polypeptide(L)'
;MPLTIVVADDDLQYREIVRFLLAAASDTMIIVGEAADGDEALALARRVRPDVVITDLVMPHLNGIELTRRIREELPQTRVVLMSSYTEDAYRLMASDSGADVFVSKQVITSTLVPAIRDLIRRRFSGGSGPPTIGGSSASAQA
;
A
#
# COMPACT_ATOMS: atom_id res chain seq x y z
N MET A 1 6.90 11.24 15.72
CA MET A 1 6.90 9.78 15.65
C MET A 1 6.98 9.34 14.20
N PRO A 2 7.92 8.46 13.87
CA PRO A 2 7.97 7.97 12.50
C PRO A 2 6.78 7.11 12.16
N LEU A 3 6.42 7.13 10.91
CA LEU A 3 5.36 6.29 10.36
C LEU A 3 5.93 4.90 10.14
N THR A 4 5.31 3.89 10.71
CA THR A 4 5.81 2.52 10.58
C THR A 4 5.17 1.83 9.39
N ILE A 5 5.97 1.12 8.61
CA ILE A 5 5.54 0.56 7.33
C ILE A 5 5.99 -0.89 7.21
N VAL A 6 5.09 -1.74 6.73
CA VAL A 6 5.40 -3.10 6.32
C VAL A 6 5.29 -3.15 4.80
N VAL A 7 6.26 -3.78 4.14
CA VAL A 7 6.26 -3.92 2.68
C VAL A 7 6.14 -5.40 2.33
N ALA A 8 5.19 -5.72 1.47
CA ALA A 8 4.93 -7.08 1.03
C ALA A 8 5.01 -7.17 -0.49
N ASP A 9 5.92 -7.97 -0.99
CA ASP A 9 6.09 -8.20 -2.43
C ASP A 9 6.99 -9.42 -2.57
N ASP A 10 6.63 -10.36 -3.44
CA ASP A 10 7.45 -11.55 -3.62
C ASP A 10 8.71 -11.27 -4.45
N ASP A 11 8.82 -10.08 -5.04
CA ASP A 11 9.99 -9.66 -5.80
C ASP A 11 10.91 -8.87 -4.89
N LEU A 12 12.03 -9.47 -4.52
CA LEU A 12 13.02 -8.81 -3.66
C LEU A 12 13.49 -7.48 -4.24
N GLN A 13 13.70 -7.44 -5.56
CA GLN A 13 14.18 -6.21 -6.19
C GLN A 13 13.17 -5.09 -6.01
N TYR A 14 11.89 -5.41 -6.07
CA TYR A 14 10.87 -4.39 -5.89
C TYR A 14 10.81 -3.90 -4.45
N ARG A 15 10.99 -4.81 -3.49
CA ARG A 15 11.08 -4.38 -2.10
C ARG A 15 12.26 -3.43 -1.90
N GLU A 16 13.38 -3.69 -2.60
CA GLU A 16 14.53 -2.79 -2.52
C GLU A 16 14.24 -1.42 -3.09
N ILE A 17 13.49 -1.36 -4.19
CA ILE A 17 13.09 -0.08 -4.76
C ILE A 17 12.25 0.71 -3.77
N VAL A 18 11.26 0.06 -3.17
CA VAL A 18 10.41 0.71 -2.17
C VAL A 18 11.24 1.20 -0.99
N ARG A 19 12.16 0.36 -0.53
CA ARG A 19 13.04 0.72 0.59
C ARG A 19 13.85 1.98 0.27
N PHE A 20 14.39 2.04 -0.95
CA PHE A 20 15.15 3.20 -1.39
C PHE A 20 14.28 4.45 -1.44
N LEU A 21 13.10 4.34 -2.01
CA LEU A 21 12.21 5.50 -2.14
C LEU A 21 11.80 6.06 -0.79
N LEU A 22 11.50 5.19 0.16
CA LEU A 22 11.08 5.64 1.49
C LEU A 22 12.24 6.26 2.25
N ALA A 23 13.44 5.67 2.13
CA ALA A 23 14.61 6.21 2.81
C ALA A 23 14.99 7.58 2.26
N ALA A 24 14.86 7.75 0.95
CA ALA A 24 15.21 9.02 0.32
C ALA A 24 14.20 10.13 0.64
N ALA A 25 13.00 9.75 1.00
CA ALA A 25 11.93 10.72 1.19
C ALA A 25 12.03 11.45 2.52
N SER A 26 12.33 10.72 3.60
CA SER A 26 12.22 11.33 4.91
C SER A 26 12.69 10.38 6.00
N ASP A 27 13.13 10.95 7.11
CA ASP A 27 13.38 10.20 8.32
C ASP A 27 12.08 9.79 9.01
N THR A 28 10.96 10.28 8.54
CA THR A 28 9.69 10.04 9.22
C THR A 28 8.97 8.80 8.76
N MET A 29 9.54 8.04 7.81
CA MET A 29 8.97 6.78 7.34
C MET A 29 9.96 5.67 7.58
N ILE A 30 9.56 4.66 8.35
CA ILE A 30 10.44 3.56 8.73
C ILE A 30 9.81 2.23 8.34
N ILE A 31 10.54 1.40 7.60
CA ILE A 31 10.11 0.05 7.30
C ILE A 31 10.43 -0.82 8.51
N VAL A 32 9.39 -1.36 9.13
CA VAL A 32 9.55 -2.21 10.32
C VAL A 32 9.49 -3.69 9.97
N GLY A 33 9.23 -4.04 8.72
CA GLY A 33 9.26 -5.44 8.29
C GLY A 33 8.98 -5.56 6.82
N GLU A 34 9.45 -6.68 6.25
CA GLU A 34 9.23 -7.03 4.84
C GLU A 34 8.75 -8.46 4.76
N ALA A 35 7.89 -8.73 3.79
CA ALA A 35 7.33 -10.05 3.61
C ALA A 35 7.34 -10.41 2.12
N ALA A 36 7.50 -11.70 1.83
CA ALA A 36 7.56 -12.18 0.46
C ALA A 36 6.23 -12.78 0.00
N ASP A 37 5.27 -12.95 0.89
CA ASP A 37 3.95 -13.44 0.50
C ASP A 37 2.91 -12.89 1.47
N GLY A 38 1.64 -13.14 1.14
CA GLY A 38 0.54 -12.55 1.90
C GLY A 38 0.37 -13.13 3.29
N ASP A 39 0.64 -14.43 3.47
CA ASP A 39 0.54 -15.02 4.81
C ASP A 39 1.58 -14.45 5.75
N GLU A 40 2.81 -14.33 5.26
CA GLU A 40 3.89 -13.74 6.04
C GLU A 40 3.56 -12.29 6.35
N ALA A 41 3.02 -11.56 5.38
CA ALA A 41 2.68 -10.17 5.58
C ALA A 41 1.60 -9.99 6.64
N LEU A 42 0.59 -10.85 6.62
CA LEU A 42 -0.48 -10.77 7.61
C LEU A 42 0.03 -11.07 9.01
N ALA A 43 0.84 -12.12 9.14
CA ALA A 43 1.43 -12.47 10.43
C ALA A 43 2.30 -11.34 10.97
N LEU A 44 3.08 -10.73 10.09
CA LEU A 44 3.93 -9.62 10.46
C LEU A 44 3.11 -8.40 10.89
N ALA A 45 2.08 -8.08 10.12
CA ALA A 45 1.23 -6.94 10.44
C ALA A 45 0.52 -7.12 11.79
N ARG A 46 0.08 -8.34 12.08
CA ARG A 46 -0.54 -8.62 13.37
C ARG A 46 0.43 -8.37 14.53
N ARG A 47 1.70 -8.70 14.32
CA ARG A 47 2.70 -8.59 15.36
C ARG A 47 3.16 -7.16 15.58
N VAL A 48 3.42 -6.42 14.50
CA VAL A 48 4.01 -5.08 14.63
C VAL A 48 2.99 -3.95 14.53
N ARG A 49 1.80 -4.24 14.07
CA ARG A 49 0.71 -3.26 13.92
C ARG A 49 1.19 -1.97 13.27
N PRO A 50 1.59 -2.05 11.99
CA PRO A 50 2.15 -0.88 11.32
C PRO A 50 1.10 0.17 11.02
N ASP A 51 1.56 1.38 10.77
CA ASP A 51 0.66 2.43 10.31
C ASP A 51 0.22 2.19 8.87
N VAL A 52 1.11 1.65 8.04
CA VAL A 52 0.83 1.43 6.62
C VAL A 52 1.38 0.08 6.20
N VAL A 53 0.59 -0.66 5.41
CA VAL A 53 1.07 -1.83 4.69
C VAL A 53 1.09 -1.48 3.22
N ILE A 54 2.25 -1.62 2.58
CA ILE A 54 2.39 -1.47 1.14
C ILE A 54 2.49 -2.88 0.58
N THR A 55 1.57 -3.29 -0.25
CA THR A 55 1.55 -4.66 -0.73
C THR A 55 1.34 -4.73 -2.24
N ASP A 56 2.03 -5.70 -2.87
CA ASP A 56 1.76 -6.04 -4.25
C ASP A 56 0.38 -6.69 -4.35
N LEU A 57 -0.25 -6.52 -5.49
CA LEU A 57 -1.55 -7.13 -5.77
C LEU A 57 -1.43 -8.64 -5.91
N VAL A 58 -0.42 -9.11 -6.62
CA VAL A 58 -0.24 -10.52 -6.94
C VAL A 58 0.93 -11.09 -6.17
N MET A 59 0.67 -12.02 -5.27
CA MET A 59 1.68 -12.69 -4.47
C MET A 59 1.26 -14.14 -4.24
N PRO A 60 2.23 -15.03 -3.93
CA PRO A 60 1.89 -16.40 -3.58
C PRO A 60 1.08 -16.46 -2.29
N HIS A 61 0.32 -17.53 -2.15
CA HIS A 61 -0.48 -17.86 -0.97
C HIS A 61 -1.65 -16.91 -0.85
N LEU A 62 -1.48 -15.81 -0.15
CA LEU A 62 -2.51 -14.82 0.05
C LEU A 62 -2.17 -13.60 -0.80
N ASN A 63 -3.01 -13.27 -1.79
CA ASN A 63 -2.72 -12.13 -2.66
C ASN A 63 -3.04 -10.81 -1.95
N GLY A 64 -2.67 -9.70 -2.61
CA GLY A 64 -2.81 -8.38 -2.00
C GLY A 64 -4.25 -7.97 -1.72
N ILE A 65 -5.18 -8.42 -2.55
CA ILE A 65 -6.60 -8.12 -2.33
C ILE A 65 -7.09 -8.80 -1.04
N GLU A 66 -6.78 -10.09 -0.91
CA GLU A 66 -7.21 -10.83 0.25
C GLU A 66 -6.51 -10.34 1.51
N LEU A 67 -5.22 -10.04 1.40
CA LEU A 67 -4.48 -9.45 2.51
C LEU A 67 -5.14 -8.15 2.97
N THR A 68 -5.53 -7.30 2.03
CA THR A 68 -6.18 -6.04 2.36
C THR A 68 -7.48 -6.27 3.13
N ARG A 69 -8.29 -7.23 2.66
CA ARG A 69 -9.54 -7.54 3.36
C ARG A 69 -9.30 -7.97 4.78
N ARG A 70 -8.30 -8.83 4.99
CA ARG A 70 -7.98 -9.33 6.32
C ARG A 70 -7.47 -8.20 7.21
N ILE A 71 -6.67 -7.31 6.66
CA ILE A 71 -6.19 -6.16 7.43
C ILE A 71 -7.35 -5.25 7.81
N ARG A 72 -8.27 -5.00 6.88
CA ARG A 72 -9.45 -4.17 7.20
C ARG A 72 -10.24 -4.76 8.37
N GLU A 73 -10.39 -6.08 8.42
CA GLU A 73 -11.14 -6.74 9.46
C GLU A 73 -10.40 -6.74 10.79
N GLU A 74 -9.12 -7.01 10.76
CA GLU A 74 -8.34 -7.27 11.99
C GLU A 74 -7.59 -6.05 12.49
N LEU A 75 -7.18 -5.17 11.59
CA LEU A 75 -6.38 -4.00 11.92
C LEU A 75 -6.97 -2.78 11.23
N PRO A 76 -8.16 -2.35 11.64
CA PRO A 76 -8.88 -1.31 10.90
C PRO A 76 -8.17 0.03 10.85
N GLN A 77 -7.21 0.27 11.72
CA GLN A 77 -6.48 1.53 11.70
C GLN A 77 -5.26 1.52 10.80
N THR A 78 -4.83 0.34 10.35
CA THR A 78 -3.71 0.23 9.43
C THR A 78 -4.16 0.64 8.04
N ARG A 79 -3.42 1.53 7.41
CA ARG A 79 -3.70 1.95 6.03
C ARG A 79 -3.06 0.97 5.06
N VAL A 80 -3.69 0.78 3.91
CA VAL A 80 -3.19 -0.16 2.92
C VAL A 80 -2.98 0.55 1.60
N VAL A 81 -1.77 0.42 1.06
CA VAL A 81 -1.41 0.86 -0.28
C VAL A 81 -1.23 -0.38 -1.14
N LEU A 82 -2.06 -0.54 -2.15
CA LEU A 82 -1.92 -1.64 -3.10
C LEU A 82 -1.10 -1.18 -4.29
N MET A 83 -0.10 -1.98 -4.64
CA MET A 83 0.73 -1.72 -5.82
C MET A 83 0.46 -2.77 -6.87
N SER A 84 0.48 -2.40 -8.13
CA SER A 84 0.29 -3.38 -9.19
C SER A 84 0.97 -2.94 -10.48
N SER A 85 1.48 -3.93 -11.21
CA SER A 85 1.93 -3.72 -12.58
C SER A 85 0.75 -3.66 -13.54
N TYR A 86 -0.42 -4.08 -13.10
CA TYR A 86 -1.62 -4.10 -13.91
C TYR A 86 -2.40 -2.82 -13.68
N THR A 87 -2.84 -2.19 -14.76
CA THR A 87 -3.55 -0.93 -14.65
C THR A 87 -4.97 -1.00 -15.21
N GLU A 88 -5.44 -2.19 -15.55
CA GLU A 88 -6.81 -2.35 -16.05
C GLU A 88 -7.84 -1.95 -15.00
N ASP A 89 -8.96 -1.47 -15.47
CA ASP A 89 -10.03 -1.02 -14.59
C ASP A 89 -10.53 -2.13 -13.66
N ALA A 90 -10.52 -3.37 -14.14
CA ALA A 90 -10.97 -4.49 -13.31
C ALA A 90 -10.14 -4.60 -12.03
N TYR A 91 -8.82 -4.45 -12.14
CA TYR A 91 -7.95 -4.53 -10.98
C TYR A 91 -8.18 -3.37 -10.03
N ARG A 92 -8.45 -2.19 -10.58
CA ARG A 92 -8.76 -1.02 -9.75
C ARG A 92 -10.04 -1.22 -8.97
N LEU A 93 -11.05 -1.79 -9.61
CA LEU A 93 -12.31 -2.08 -8.93
C LEU A 93 -12.10 -3.09 -7.82
N MET A 94 -11.32 -4.14 -8.08
CA MET A 94 -11.04 -5.14 -7.06
C MET A 94 -10.29 -4.53 -5.88
N ALA A 95 -9.33 -3.66 -6.17
CA ALA A 95 -8.59 -2.99 -5.11
C ALA A 95 -9.50 -2.11 -4.27
N SER A 96 -10.38 -1.37 -4.91
CA SER A 96 -11.33 -0.50 -4.23
C SER A 96 -12.27 -1.30 -3.35
N ASP A 97 -12.80 -2.41 -3.87
CA ASP A 97 -13.73 -3.25 -3.11
C ASP A 97 -13.06 -3.92 -1.92
N SER A 98 -11.75 -4.12 -1.98
CA SER A 98 -11.03 -4.79 -0.90
C SER A 98 -10.90 -3.92 0.34
N GLY A 99 -11.09 -2.62 0.20
CA GLY A 99 -10.88 -1.69 1.30
C GLY A 99 -9.51 -1.05 1.33
N ALA A 100 -8.73 -1.18 0.26
CA ALA A 100 -7.44 -0.51 0.17
C ALA A 100 -7.65 1.00 0.21
N ASP A 101 -6.72 1.69 0.82
CA ASP A 101 -6.82 3.14 0.94
C ASP A 101 -6.34 3.84 -0.32
N VAL A 102 -5.43 3.25 -1.05
CA VAL A 102 -4.97 3.80 -2.32
C VAL A 102 -4.37 2.69 -3.18
N PHE A 103 -4.48 2.86 -4.49
CA PHE A 103 -3.94 1.94 -5.48
C PHE A 103 -2.87 2.69 -6.28
N VAL A 104 -1.65 2.15 -6.32
CA VAL A 104 -0.51 2.78 -6.99
C VAL A 104 0.01 1.88 -8.09
N SER A 105 0.19 2.45 -9.28
CA SER A 105 0.77 1.71 -10.40
C SER A 105 2.27 1.58 -10.21
N LYS A 106 2.79 0.36 -10.37
CA LYS A 106 4.22 0.14 -10.30
C LYS A 106 4.97 0.86 -11.42
N GLN A 107 4.30 1.18 -12.51
CA GLN A 107 4.94 1.85 -13.63
C GLN A 107 5.41 3.25 -13.29
N VAL A 108 4.77 3.89 -12.33
CA VAL A 108 5.11 5.26 -11.94
C VAL A 108 5.41 5.37 -10.45
N ILE A 109 5.86 4.27 -9.85
CA ILE A 109 6.01 4.22 -8.40
C ILE A 109 7.03 5.22 -7.87
N THR A 110 8.07 5.51 -8.65
CA THR A 110 9.12 6.42 -8.18
C THR A 110 8.61 7.84 -7.94
N SER A 111 7.54 8.23 -8.61
CA SER A 111 6.99 9.58 -8.46
C SER A 111 5.68 9.59 -7.70
N THR A 112 5.07 8.45 -7.41
CA THR A 112 3.73 8.43 -6.84
C THR A 112 3.63 7.80 -5.46
N LEU A 113 4.55 6.92 -5.08
CA LEU A 113 4.41 6.19 -3.83
C LEU A 113 4.47 7.12 -2.61
N VAL A 114 5.51 7.92 -2.51
CA VAL A 114 5.69 8.78 -1.34
C VAL A 114 4.58 9.82 -1.25
N PRO A 115 4.21 10.50 -2.34
CA PRO A 115 3.07 11.42 -2.27
C PRO A 115 1.78 10.73 -1.85
N ALA A 116 1.55 9.49 -2.29
CA ALA A 116 0.35 8.76 -1.90
C ALA A 116 0.33 8.49 -0.40
N ILE A 117 1.47 8.08 0.17
CA ILE A 117 1.55 7.83 1.60
C ILE A 117 1.32 9.12 2.39
N ARG A 118 1.94 10.20 1.95
CA ARG A 118 1.75 11.49 2.63
C ARG A 118 0.31 11.95 2.58
N ASP A 119 -0.36 11.71 1.46
CA ASP A 119 -1.76 12.06 1.33
C ASP A 119 -2.63 11.25 2.29
N LEU A 120 -2.33 9.97 2.45
CA LEU A 120 -3.07 9.14 3.40
C LEU A 120 -2.96 9.66 4.82
N ILE A 121 -1.79 10.12 5.22
CA ILE A 121 -1.60 10.65 6.56
C ILE A 121 -2.46 11.88 6.78
N ARG A 122 -2.49 12.78 5.81
CA ARG A 122 -3.31 13.99 5.93
C ARG A 122 -4.78 13.64 5.99
N ARG A 123 -5.21 12.65 5.20
CA ARG A 123 -6.61 12.27 5.14
C ARG A 123 -7.11 11.60 6.40
N ARG A 124 -6.20 11.10 7.25
CA ARG A 124 -6.61 10.54 8.54
C ARG A 124 -7.39 11.53 9.36
N PHE A 125 -7.05 12.81 9.22
CA PHE A 125 -7.68 13.85 10.04
C PHE A 125 -8.84 14.52 9.32
N SER A 126 -8.98 14.30 8.03
CA SER A 126 -10.05 14.93 7.28
C SER A 126 -11.21 14.00 6.97
N GLY A 127 -11.07 12.71 7.20
CA GLY A 127 -12.16 11.79 6.96
C GLY A 127 -12.48 11.58 5.50
N GLY A 128 -11.49 11.37 4.69
CA GLY A 128 -11.69 11.14 3.27
C GLY A 128 -12.62 9.96 3.01
N SER A 129 -13.31 9.97 1.89
CA SER A 129 -14.40 9.05 1.60
C SER A 129 -13.99 8.07 0.54
N GLY A 130 -13.12 7.49 0.32
CA GLY A 130 -12.83 6.44 -0.64
C GLY A 130 -11.41 6.51 -1.14
N PRO A 131 -10.89 5.40 -1.64
CA PRO A 131 -9.50 5.35 -2.03
C PRO A 131 -9.29 6.03 -3.38
N PRO A 132 -8.39 7.00 -3.45
CA PRO A 132 -8.01 7.56 -4.73
C PRO A 132 -7.09 6.61 -5.49
N THR A 133 -6.99 6.81 -6.79
CA THR A 133 -6.04 6.09 -7.60
C THR A 133 -4.95 7.06 -8.02
N ILE A 134 -3.71 6.70 -7.71
CA ILE A 134 -2.56 7.53 -8.05
C ILE A 134 -1.76 6.85 -9.15
N GLY A 135 -1.35 7.62 -10.12
CA GLY A 135 -0.55 7.09 -11.22
C GLY A 135 -1.35 6.53 -12.36
N GLY A 136 -2.66 6.59 -12.28
CA GLY A 136 -3.53 6.16 -13.36
C GLY A 136 -4.09 7.35 -14.07
N SER A 137 -4.60 7.14 -15.26
CA SER A 137 -5.16 8.21 -16.04
C SER A 137 -6.37 8.83 -15.40
N SER A 138 -7.10 8.05 -14.66
CA SER A 138 -8.33 8.54 -14.07
C SER A 138 -8.10 9.46 -12.89
N ALA A 139 -6.89 9.59 -12.46
CA ALA A 139 -6.63 10.45 -11.33
C ALA A 139 -7.09 11.86 -11.57
N SER A 140 -7.14 12.25 -12.79
CA SER A 140 -7.58 13.58 -13.09
C SER A 140 -9.01 13.84 -12.75
N ALA A 141 -9.74 12.85 -12.69
CA ALA A 141 -11.09 13.08 -12.39
C ALA A 141 -11.24 13.72 -11.10
N GLN A 142 -10.93 14.04 -10.70
CA GLN A 142 -11.37 14.59 -9.82
C GLN A 142 -11.59 15.33 -9.38
N ALA A 143 -11.51 15.20 -9.79
CA ALA A 143 -11.62 16.10 -9.25
C ALA A 143 -12.29 16.48 -8.54
#